data_dcee266b633854184dae2f4080510dea
#
_entry.id   dcee266b633854184dae2f4080510dea
#
_cell.length_a   1.000
_cell.length_b   1.000
_cell.length_c   1.000
_cell.angle_alpha   90.00
_cell.angle_beta   90.00
_cell.angle_gamma   90.00
#
_symmetry.space_group_name_H-M   'P 1'
#
loop_
_entity.id
_entity.type
_entity.pdbx_description
1 polymer ?
#
loop_
_entity_poly.entity_id
_entity_poly.type
_entity_poly.pdbx_seq_one_letter_code
_entity_poly.pdbx_strand_id
1 'polypeptide(L)'
;MQAVRRECELRLELLERQLANAQTADDFIELMAENLRETVRVDPDFVTLVFELFTLSRRNEDIAAEFAALLGGTRDHLAGMLDAAQREGVLNLHAEPEAVAETLFSLADGLALRMLAEPERDFSAAIRAGIACARALLTD
;
A
#
# COMPACT_ATOMS: atom_id res chain seq x y z
N MET A 1 0.97 9.51 17.44
CA MET A 1 1.78 9.17 16.24
C MET A 1 2.66 7.92 16.41
N GLN A 2 3.29 7.71 17.55
CA GLN A 2 4.13 6.51 17.74
C GLN A 2 3.37 5.20 17.59
N ALA A 3 2.16 5.13 18.13
CA ALA A 3 1.32 3.93 18.02
C ALA A 3 0.92 3.64 16.57
N VAL A 4 0.60 4.67 15.80
CA VAL A 4 0.26 4.54 14.37
C VAL A 4 1.48 4.10 13.58
N ARG A 5 2.64 4.69 13.85
CA ARG A 5 3.90 4.32 13.19
C ARG A 5 4.22 2.85 13.44
N ARG A 6 4.11 2.42 14.70
CA ARG A 6 4.38 1.02 15.06
C ARG A 6 3.41 0.07 14.36
N GLU A 7 2.13 0.44 14.29
CA GLU A 7 1.12 -0.37 13.59
C GLU A 7 1.44 -0.48 12.10
N CYS A 8 1.83 0.62 11.46
CA CYS A 8 2.23 0.61 10.05
C CYS A 8 3.46 -0.28 9.82
N GLU A 9 4.45 -0.19 10.70
CA GLU A 9 5.65 -1.03 10.62
C GLU A 9 5.30 -2.51 10.71
N LEU A 10 4.45 -2.88 11.66
CA LEU A 10 4.03 -4.27 11.85
C LEU A 10 3.27 -4.80 10.63
N ARG A 11 2.40 -3.99 10.05
CA ARG A 11 1.65 -4.37 8.85
C ARG A 11 2.57 -4.56 7.65
N LEU A 12 3.56 -3.69 7.47
CA LEU A 12 4.53 -3.83 6.41
C LEU A 12 5.43 -5.05 6.60
N GLU A 13 5.87 -5.32 7.83
CA GLU A 13 6.65 -6.52 8.13
C GLU A 13 5.87 -7.79 7.81
N LEU A 14 4.58 -7.82 8.14
CA LEU A 14 3.71 -8.95 7.80
C LEU A 14 3.57 -9.11 6.29
N LEU A 15 3.32 -8.01 5.58
CA LEU A 15 3.21 -8.01 4.13
C LEU A 15 4.52 -8.50 3.49
N GLU A 16 5.65 -8.02 3.99
CA GLU A 16 6.97 -8.45 3.51
C GLU A 16 7.16 -9.96 3.62
N ARG A 17 6.78 -10.53 4.77
CA ARG A 17 6.85 -11.99 4.97
C ARG A 17 5.94 -12.74 3.99
N GLN A 18 4.75 -12.21 3.72
CA GLN A 18 3.83 -12.82 2.76
C GLN A 18 4.38 -12.73 1.34
N LEU A 19 4.90 -11.56 0.96
CA LEU A 19 5.44 -11.33 -0.39
C LEU A 19 6.72 -12.13 -0.65
N ALA A 20 7.48 -12.46 0.39
CA ALA A 20 8.69 -13.28 0.26
C ALA A 20 8.41 -14.66 -0.31
N ASN A 21 7.17 -15.16 -0.19
CA ASN A 21 6.75 -16.44 -0.74
C ASN A 21 6.25 -16.35 -2.18
N ALA A 22 6.09 -15.14 -2.74
CA ALA A 22 5.64 -14.97 -4.12
C ALA A 22 6.72 -15.42 -5.09
N GLN A 23 6.38 -16.30 -6.02
CA GLN A 23 7.31 -16.83 -7.02
C GLN A 23 7.13 -16.18 -8.39
N THR A 24 5.98 -15.55 -8.61
CA THR A 24 5.65 -14.86 -9.86
C THR A 24 5.15 -13.45 -9.55
N ALA A 25 5.17 -12.58 -10.57
CA ALA A 25 4.62 -11.24 -10.46
C ALA A 25 3.12 -11.27 -10.14
N ASP A 26 2.38 -12.21 -10.73
CA ASP A 26 0.94 -12.35 -10.46
C ASP A 26 0.68 -12.73 -9.00
N ASP A 27 1.48 -13.62 -8.42
CA ASP A 27 1.38 -13.94 -7.00
C ASP A 27 1.63 -12.71 -6.13
N PHE A 28 2.66 -11.94 -6.46
CA PHE A 28 3.02 -10.72 -5.75
C PHE A 28 1.85 -9.72 -5.77
N ILE A 29 1.30 -9.48 -6.95
CA ILE A 29 0.19 -8.54 -7.14
C ILE A 29 -1.07 -9.00 -6.41
N GLU A 30 -1.41 -10.29 -6.50
CA GLU A 30 -2.58 -10.84 -5.79
C GLU A 30 -2.45 -10.74 -4.28
N LEU A 31 -1.26 -10.96 -3.73
CA LEU A 31 -1.02 -10.80 -2.30
C LEU A 31 -1.22 -9.35 -1.87
N MET A 32 -0.77 -8.37 -2.66
CA MET A 32 -1.00 -6.97 -2.37
C MET A 32 -2.50 -6.61 -2.44
N ALA A 33 -3.21 -7.12 -3.45
CA ALA A 33 -4.65 -6.88 -3.59
C ALA A 33 -5.42 -7.50 -2.42
N GLU A 34 -5.06 -8.71 -1.99
CA GLU A 34 -5.68 -9.36 -0.85
C GLU A 34 -5.40 -8.60 0.44
N ASN A 35 -4.20 -8.05 0.60
CA ASN A 35 -3.87 -7.21 1.74
C ASN A 35 -4.78 -5.99 1.83
N LEU A 36 -5.06 -5.36 0.69
CA LEU A 36 -6.00 -4.23 0.64
C LEU A 36 -7.41 -4.66 1.07
N ARG A 37 -7.93 -5.74 0.48
CA ARG A 37 -9.28 -6.26 0.81
C ARG A 37 -9.38 -6.58 2.30
N GLU A 38 -8.39 -7.28 2.82
CA GLU A 38 -8.37 -7.72 4.22
C GLU A 38 -8.31 -6.53 5.18
N THR A 39 -7.47 -5.55 4.88
CA THR A 39 -7.33 -4.36 5.72
C THR A 39 -8.63 -3.57 5.80
N VAL A 40 -9.30 -3.36 4.68
CA VAL A 40 -10.58 -2.64 4.67
C VAL A 40 -11.67 -3.43 5.39
N ARG A 41 -11.69 -4.75 5.21
CA ARG A 41 -12.73 -5.61 5.79
C ARG A 41 -12.57 -5.79 7.30
N VAL A 42 -11.33 -6.03 7.76
CA VAL A 42 -11.07 -6.41 9.15
C VAL A 42 -10.78 -5.21 10.02
N ASP A 43 -10.14 -4.18 9.48
CA ASP A 43 -9.67 -3.05 10.27
C ASP A 43 -9.97 -1.70 9.61
N PRO A 44 -11.25 -1.41 9.36
CA PRO A 44 -11.63 -0.12 8.76
C PRO A 44 -11.25 1.07 9.64
N ASP A 45 -11.22 0.89 10.97
CA ASP A 45 -10.87 1.96 11.90
C ASP A 45 -9.41 2.41 11.75
N PHE A 46 -8.51 1.48 11.46
CA PHE A 46 -7.12 1.82 11.20
C PHE A 46 -7.00 2.69 9.95
N VAL A 47 -7.69 2.30 8.87
CA VAL A 47 -7.68 3.05 7.61
C VAL A 47 -8.26 4.46 7.84
N THR A 48 -9.38 4.55 8.56
CA THR A 48 -10.01 5.82 8.91
C THR A 48 -9.05 6.71 9.69
N LEU A 49 -8.32 6.15 10.66
CA LEU A 49 -7.35 6.89 11.46
C LEU A 49 -6.25 7.51 10.59
N VAL A 50 -5.75 6.78 9.60
CA VAL A 50 -4.72 7.31 8.69
C VAL A 50 -5.24 8.52 7.92
N PHE A 51 -6.48 8.46 7.41
CA PHE A 51 -7.09 9.59 6.72
C PHE A 51 -7.35 10.77 7.67
N GLU A 52 -7.73 10.50 8.91
CA GLU A 52 -7.89 11.56 9.93
C GLU A 52 -6.56 12.27 10.21
N LEU A 53 -5.46 11.50 10.26
CA LEU A 53 -4.12 12.08 10.44
C LEU A 53 -3.76 12.99 9.26
N PHE A 54 -4.12 12.62 8.05
CA PHE A 54 -3.92 13.50 6.90
C PHE A 54 -4.66 14.83 7.11
N THR A 55 -5.93 14.78 7.49
CA THR A 55 -6.73 15.97 7.72
C THR A 55 -6.11 16.85 8.81
N LEU A 56 -5.68 16.24 9.93
CA LEU A 56 -5.00 16.95 11.01
C LEU A 56 -3.67 17.56 10.55
N SER A 57 -2.93 16.88 9.69
CA SER A 57 -1.64 17.36 9.19
C SER A 57 -1.77 18.67 8.40
N ARG A 58 -2.95 18.93 7.83
CA ARG A 58 -3.21 20.17 7.10
C ARG A 58 -3.34 21.39 8.02
N ARG A 59 -3.49 21.17 9.33
CA ARG A 59 -3.73 22.24 10.31
C ARG A 59 -2.71 22.29 11.44
N ASN A 60 -1.75 21.38 11.47
CA ASN A 60 -0.76 21.28 12.53
C ASN A 60 0.58 20.88 11.93
N GLU A 61 1.58 21.78 12.06
CA GLU A 61 2.91 21.56 11.46
C GLU A 61 3.65 20.37 12.05
N ASP A 62 3.52 20.11 13.35
CA ASP A 62 4.18 18.97 13.99
C ASP A 62 3.61 17.66 13.48
N ILE A 63 2.28 17.58 13.36
CA ILE A 63 1.62 16.39 12.80
C ILE A 63 1.97 16.25 11.32
N ALA A 64 2.04 17.37 10.57
CA ALA A 64 2.43 17.34 9.15
C ALA A 64 3.83 16.71 8.98
N ALA A 65 4.81 17.12 9.80
CA ALA A 65 6.16 16.59 9.73
C ALA A 65 6.19 15.09 10.06
N GLU A 66 5.48 14.65 11.10
CA GLU A 66 5.41 13.25 11.49
C GLU A 66 4.68 12.40 10.44
N PHE A 67 3.59 12.92 9.88
CA PHE A 67 2.83 12.20 8.84
C PHE A 67 3.66 12.05 7.57
N ALA A 68 4.36 13.10 7.15
CA ALA A 68 5.27 13.03 6.00
C ALA A 68 6.38 12.01 6.23
N ALA A 69 6.94 11.95 7.45
CA ALA A 69 7.94 10.95 7.82
C ALA A 69 7.38 9.53 7.77
N LEU A 70 6.13 9.35 8.22
CA LEU A 70 5.44 8.05 8.15
C LEU A 70 5.26 7.61 6.69
N LEU A 71 4.76 8.50 5.83
CA LEU A 71 4.58 8.21 4.41
C LEU A 71 5.92 7.88 3.74
N GLY A 72 6.96 8.65 4.03
CA GLY A 72 8.30 8.39 3.50
C GLY A 72 8.85 7.04 3.95
N GLY A 73 8.70 6.70 5.21
CA GLY A 73 9.16 5.42 5.76
C GLY A 73 8.45 4.23 5.14
N THR A 74 7.12 4.29 4.98
CA THR A 74 6.36 3.20 4.36
C THR A 74 6.70 3.07 2.88
N ARG A 75 6.84 4.17 2.17
CA ARG A 75 7.26 4.18 0.77
C ARG A 75 8.62 3.54 0.58
N ASP A 76 9.60 3.93 1.40
CA ASP A 76 10.96 3.39 1.30
C ASP A 76 10.99 1.90 1.61
N HIS A 77 10.20 1.45 2.59
CA HIS A 77 10.11 0.04 2.93
C HIS A 77 9.57 -0.77 1.74
N LEU A 78 8.47 -0.33 1.14
CA LEU A 78 7.90 -1.02 -0.03
C LEU A 78 8.87 -0.96 -1.22
N ALA A 79 9.52 0.18 -1.45
CA ALA A 79 10.52 0.31 -2.51
C ALA A 79 11.63 -0.72 -2.36
N GLY A 80 12.09 -0.96 -1.12
CA GLY A 80 13.08 -1.99 -0.82
C GLY A 80 12.60 -3.40 -1.16
N MET A 81 11.34 -3.70 -0.84
CA MET A 81 10.74 -4.99 -1.19
C MET A 81 10.63 -5.18 -2.71
N LEU A 82 10.22 -4.13 -3.42
CA LEU A 82 10.10 -4.16 -4.88
C LEU A 82 11.46 -4.36 -5.55
N ASP A 83 12.47 -3.63 -5.07
CA ASP A 83 13.83 -3.75 -5.60
C ASP A 83 14.40 -5.15 -5.37
N ALA A 84 14.19 -5.72 -4.18
CA ALA A 84 14.60 -7.09 -3.88
C ALA A 84 13.92 -8.10 -4.80
N ALA A 85 12.62 -7.98 -5.02
CA ALA A 85 11.88 -8.87 -5.91
C ALA A 85 12.34 -8.75 -7.36
N GLN A 86 12.71 -7.55 -7.80
CA GLN A 86 13.28 -7.33 -9.13
C GLN A 86 14.64 -8.01 -9.26
N ARG A 87 15.51 -7.88 -8.26
CA ARG A 87 16.80 -8.53 -8.26
C ARG A 87 16.70 -10.06 -8.26
N GLU A 88 15.65 -10.60 -7.66
CA GLU A 88 15.37 -12.02 -7.66
C GLU A 88 14.69 -12.52 -8.93
N GLY A 89 14.34 -11.62 -9.85
CA GLY A 89 13.72 -11.98 -11.12
C GLY A 89 12.20 -12.18 -11.05
N VAL A 90 11.59 -11.88 -9.92
CA VAL A 90 10.13 -12.00 -9.74
C VAL A 90 9.39 -10.84 -10.43
N LEU A 91 9.94 -9.64 -10.35
CA LEU A 91 9.36 -8.42 -10.94
C LEU A 91 10.29 -7.81 -11.96
N ASN A 92 9.70 -7.04 -12.88
CA ASN A 92 10.42 -6.17 -13.79
C ASN A 92 9.78 -4.78 -13.71
N LEU A 93 10.40 -3.87 -12.97
CA LEU A 93 9.83 -2.55 -12.71
C LEU A 93 10.01 -1.63 -13.91
N HIS A 94 8.97 -0.86 -14.24
CA HIS A 94 8.98 0.09 -15.34
C HIS A 94 9.24 1.53 -14.91
N ALA A 95 9.58 1.72 -13.62
CA ALA A 95 9.99 3.01 -13.07
C ALA A 95 10.89 2.75 -11.87
N GLU A 96 11.46 3.79 -11.29
CA GLU A 96 12.25 3.66 -10.08
C GLU A 96 11.43 3.01 -8.96
N PRO A 97 12.01 2.15 -8.14
CA PRO A 97 11.27 1.45 -7.07
C PRO A 97 10.47 2.38 -6.17
N GLU A 98 11.02 3.54 -5.84
CA GLU A 98 10.34 4.53 -5.01
C GLU A 98 9.09 5.09 -5.69
N ALA A 99 9.17 5.38 -7.00
CA ALA A 99 8.03 5.88 -7.76
C ALA A 99 6.95 4.81 -7.90
N VAL A 100 7.34 3.56 -8.09
CA VAL A 100 6.40 2.44 -8.15
C VAL A 100 5.70 2.27 -6.80
N ALA A 101 6.45 2.31 -5.70
CA ALA A 101 5.89 2.22 -4.36
C ALA A 101 4.87 3.33 -4.09
N GLU A 102 5.20 4.57 -4.43
CA GLU A 102 4.29 5.71 -4.29
C GLU A 102 3.00 5.49 -5.07
N THR A 103 3.11 5.01 -6.30
CA THR A 103 1.94 4.76 -7.16
C THR A 103 1.07 3.64 -6.61
N LEU A 104 1.68 2.54 -6.15
CA LEU A 104 0.95 1.42 -5.57
C LEU A 104 0.21 1.83 -4.29
N PHE A 105 0.86 2.60 -3.41
CA PHE A 105 0.18 3.13 -2.22
C PHE A 105 -0.96 4.06 -2.60
N SER A 106 -0.78 4.89 -3.62
CA SER A 106 -1.84 5.81 -4.09
C SER A 106 -3.06 5.07 -4.60
N LEU A 107 -2.85 3.99 -5.35
CA LEU A 107 -3.94 3.12 -5.81
C LEU A 107 -4.66 2.47 -4.61
N ALA A 108 -3.90 1.92 -3.68
CA ALA A 108 -4.46 1.24 -2.51
C ALA A 108 -5.21 2.22 -1.61
N ASP A 109 -4.63 3.37 -1.31
CA ASP A 109 -5.25 4.37 -0.45
C ASP A 109 -6.51 4.95 -1.06
N GLY A 110 -6.48 5.24 -2.37
CA GLY A 110 -7.66 5.74 -3.07
C GLY A 110 -8.79 4.74 -3.11
N LEU A 111 -8.49 3.47 -3.37
CA LEU A 111 -9.48 2.41 -3.35
C LEU A 111 -10.02 2.20 -1.93
N ALA A 112 -9.15 2.18 -0.92
CA ALA A 112 -9.57 2.00 0.48
C ALA A 112 -10.54 3.10 0.91
N LEU A 113 -10.24 4.35 0.58
CA LEU A 113 -11.12 5.48 0.88
C LEU A 113 -12.52 5.27 0.28
N ARG A 114 -12.57 4.87 -0.99
CA ARG A 114 -13.83 4.68 -1.69
C ARG A 114 -14.61 3.48 -1.18
N MET A 115 -13.91 2.40 -0.86
CA MET A 115 -14.54 1.20 -0.29
C MET A 115 -15.16 1.49 1.07
N LEU A 116 -14.51 2.32 1.90
CA LEU A 116 -15.06 2.74 3.19
C LEU A 116 -16.24 3.69 3.02
N ALA A 117 -16.18 4.59 2.05
CA ALA A 117 -17.23 5.59 1.81
C ALA A 117 -18.50 4.98 1.19
N GLU A 118 -18.35 3.89 0.44
CA GLU A 118 -19.47 3.21 -0.23
C GLU A 118 -19.48 1.72 0.13
N PRO A 119 -19.77 1.37 1.40
CA PRO A 119 -19.63 -0.02 1.87
C PRO A 119 -20.57 -1.01 1.19
N GLU A 120 -21.67 -0.54 0.58
CA GLU A 120 -22.62 -1.39 -0.11
C GLU A 120 -22.24 -1.65 -1.59
N ARG A 121 -21.24 -0.94 -2.09
CA ARG A 121 -20.85 -1.08 -3.49
C ARG A 121 -19.89 -2.26 -3.68
N ASP A 122 -20.07 -2.99 -4.80
CA ASP A 122 -19.11 -4.02 -5.21
C ASP A 122 -17.93 -3.40 -5.92
N PHE A 123 -16.74 -3.52 -5.31
CA PHE A 123 -15.49 -2.96 -5.85
C PHE A 123 -14.66 -3.97 -6.63
N SER A 124 -15.19 -5.17 -6.91
CA SER A 124 -14.42 -6.22 -7.60
C SER A 124 -13.84 -5.76 -8.93
N ALA A 125 -14.65 -5.06 -9.76
CA ALA A 125 -14.18 -4.56 -11.04
C ALA A 125 -13.10 -3.48 -10.88
N ALA A 126 -13.26 -2.58 -9.91
CA ALA A 126 -12.29 -1.53 -9.64
C ALA A 126 -10.97 -2.12 -9.15
N ILE A 127 -11.03 -3.15 -8.30
CA ILE A 127 -9.82 -3.85 -7.83
C ILE A 127 -9.12 -4.55 -9.00
N ARG A 128 -9.86 -5.19 -9.90
CA ARG A 128 -9.27 -5.79 -11.10
C ARG A 128 -8.58 -4.76 -11.98
N ALA A 129 -9.17 -3.58 -12.12
CA ALA A 129 -8.53 -2.47 -12.85
C ALA A 129 -7.24 -2.02 -12.16
N GLY A 130 -7.24 -1.94 -10.84
CA GLY A 130 -6.05 -1.65 -10.05
C GLY A 130 -4.96 -2.70 -10.22
N ILE A 131 -5.34 -3.98 -10.25
CA ILE A 131 -4.41 -5.08 -10.53
C ILE A 131 -3.80 -4.94 -11.92
N ALA A 132 -4.60 -4.57 -12.93
CA ALA A 132 -4.08 -4.34 -14.28
C ALA A 132 -3.07 -3.19 -14.31
N CYS A 133 -3.33 -2.11 -13.57
CA CYS A 133 -2.37 -1.01 -13.43
C CYS A 133 -1.06 -1.48 -12.77
N ALA A 134 -1.18 -2.25 -11.69
CA ALA A 134 -0.01 -2.80 -11.00
C ALA A 134 0.79 -3.72 -11.93
N ARG A 135 0.12 -4.57 -12.71
CA ARG A 135 0.78 -5.45 -13.65
C ARG A 135 1.58 -4.65 -14.69
N ALA A 136 1.02 -3.53 -15.18
CA ALA A 136 1.73 -2.66 -16.13
C ALA A 136 3.01 -2.04 -15.54
N LEU A 137 3.04 -1.82 -14.23
CA LEU A 137 4.20 -1.26 -13.54
C LEU A 137 5.23 -2.32 -13.14
N LEU A 138 4.81 -3.57 -12.92
CA LEU A 138 5.63 -4.61 -12.28
C LEU A 138 6.04 -5.74 -13.21
N THR A 139 5.51 -5.81 -14.42
CA THR A 139 5.78 -6.90 -15.38
C THR A 139 6.14 -6.35 -16.77
N ASP A 140 6.63 -7.23 -17.62
CA ASP A 140 6.90 -6.93 -19.03
C ASP A 140 5.61 -6.74 -19.84
#